data_392b796849de56ec088652b2ed2b8915
#
_entry.id   392b796849de56ec088652b2ed2b8915
#
_cell.length_a   1.000
_cell.length_b   1.000
_cell.length_c   1.000
_cell.angle_alpha   90.00
_cell.angle_beta   90.00
_cell.angle_gamma   90.00
#
_symmetry.space_group_name_H-M   'P 1'
#
loop_
_entity.id
_entity.type
_entity.pdbx_description
1 polymer ?
#
loop_
_entity_poly.entity_id
_entity_poly.type
_entity_poly.pdbx_seq_one_letter_code
_entity_poly.pdbx_strand_id
1 'polypeptide(L)'
;SEGQLMRIVITGASGNVGTALLRRLAAAGSAHDLVGVVRRPPEPAGPYESVHWHSLDVAGADAADRLRPIVAGADAVVHLAWGFQPTRNTDYLSRVGVGGTAAILDAAHAESVGHLLHMSSVGTYAAGRYGCRVDESWSTSGIASSPYSRDKSAAEAVLDRYEHEHRGTGVAITRMRPGFIVQRGAASGQMRYFLPGYIPMSVITHLPVLPLDRRLCIPIVHADDVADAFARALDRGAAGAFNLAAEPPVSRDDVADALGARAVHLPSAVLGRLVDLSWRARLQPIDRGWSDMAFSVPLLDCGRARTELGWQPRWSAA
;
A
#
# COMPACT_ATOMS: atom_id res chain seq x y z
N SER A 1 -18.06 23.12 7.95
CA SER A 1 -17.39 22.89 9.23
C SER A 1 -15.93 23.23 9.06
N GLU A 2 -15.45 24.24 9.80
CA GLU A 2 -14.03 24.50 9.95
C GLU A 2 -13.42 23.21 10.52
N GLY A 3 -12.54 22.56 9.75
CA GLY A 3 -11.89 21.33 10.17
C GLY A 3 -11.05 21.60 11.42
N GLN A 4 -11.16 20.74 12.42
CA GLN A 4 -10.37 20.83 13.63
C GLN A 4 -8.89 20.79 13.27
N LEU A 5 -8.10 21.74 13.78
CA LEU A 5 -6.66 21.73 13.65
C LEU A 5 -6.11 20.48 14.35
N MET A 6 -5.38 19.65 13.62
CA MET A 6 -4.77 18.40 14.14
C MET A 6 -3.26 18.42 13.94
N ARG A 7 -2.55 17.80 14.87
CA ARG A 7 -1.16 17.39 14.70
C ARG A 7 -1.14 15.96 14.14
N ILE A 8 -0.61 15.80 12.93
CA ILE A 8 -0.62 14.53 12.20
C ILE A 8 0.81 14.11 11.90
N VAL A 9 1.24 12.96 12.40
CA VAL A 9 2.54 12.36 12.10
C VAL A 9 2.38 11.34 10.98
N ILE A 10 3.17 11.46 9.91
CA ILE A 10 3.07 10.61 8.72
C ILE A 10 4.41 9.92 8.48
N THR A 11 4.48 8.60 8.67
CA THR A 11 5.66 7.83 8.29
C THR A 11 5.59 7.49 6.81
N GLY A 12 6.73 7.53 6.11
CA GLY A 12 6.75 7.36 4.65
C GLY A 12 6.13 8.52 3.87
N ALA A 13 6.10 9.72 4.47
CA ALA A 13 5.44 10.92 3.94
C ALA A 13 5.96 11.38 2.57
N SER A 14 7.20 11.06 2.19
CA SER A 14 7.77 11.40 0.87
C SER A 14 7.53 10.33 -0.20
N GLY A 15 6.84 9.24 0.14
CA GLY A 15 6.43 8.21 -0.83
C GLY A 15 5.24 8.65 -1.69
N ASN A 16 4.84 7.81 -2.65
CA ASN A 16 3.75 8.12 -3.58
C ASN A 16 2.45 8.55 -2.89
N VAL A 17 1.94 7.72 -1.99
CA VAL A 17 0.71 8.03 -1.25
C VAL A 17 0.94 9.14 -0.22
N GLY A 18 2.11 9.17 0.42
CA GLY A 18 2.48 10.23 1.37
C GLY A 18 2.45 11.61 0.72
N THR A 19 3.08 11.75 -0.45
CA THR A 19 3.07 13.00 -1.22
C THR A 19 1.64 13.39 -1.65
N ALA A 20 0.84 12.42 -2.08
CA ALA A 20 -0.57 12.65 -2.44
C ALA A 20 -1.39 13.08 -1.22
N LEU A 21 -1.15 12.48 -0.05
CA LEU A 21 -1.82 12.85 1.19
C LEU A 21 -1.45 14.26 1.65
N LEU A 22 -0.16 14.62 1.60
CA LEU A 22 0.28 15.97 1.93
C LEU A 22 -0.41 17.01 1.04
N ARG A 23 -0.48 16.77 -0.28
CA ARG A 23 -1.23 17.66 -1.20
C ARG A 23 -2.72 17.73 -0.84
N ARG A 24 -3.32 16.60 -0.51
CA ARG A 24 -4.75 16.53 -0.18
C ARG A 24 -5.07 17.29 1.11
N LEU A 25 -4.24 17.16 2.14
CA LEU A 25 -4.41 17.88 3.41
C LEU A 25 -4.19 19.38 3.24
N ALA A 26 -3.17 19.79 2.48
CA ALA A 26 -2.92 21.21 2.18
C ALA A 26 -4.07 21.85 1.39
N ALA A 27 -4.66 21.14 0.42
CA ALA A 27 -5.77 21.63 -0.39
C ALA A 27 -7.10 21.80 0.39
N ALA A 28 -7.23 21.15 1.55
CA ALA A 28 -8.41 21.28 2.40
C ALA A 28 -8.52 22.64 3.13
N GLY A 29 -7.49 23.48 3.04
CA GLY A 29 -7.46 24.79 3.72
C GLY A 29 -7.28 24.68 5.24
N SER A 30 -7.13 23.48 5.78
CA SER A 30 -6.87 23.23 7.21
C SER A 30 -5.37 23.39 7.46
N ALA A 31 -5.00 24.25 8.40
CA ALA A 31 -3.61 24.47 8.80
C ALA A 31 -3.13 23.40 9.78
N HIS A 32 -3.25 22.10 9.41
CA HIS A 32 -2.76 21.00 10.25
C HIS A 32 -1.25 21.14 10.55
N ASP A 33 -0.84 20.75 11.74
CA ASP A 33 0.59 20.57 12.06
C ASP A 33 1.04 19.21 11.51
N LEU A 34 1.77 19.24 10.38
CA LEU A 34 2.19 18.05 9.66
C LEU A 34 3.63 17.69 9.98
N VAL A 35 3.84 16.47 10.44
CA VAL A 35 5.16 15.92 10.77
C VAL A 35 5.45 14.72 9.87
N GLY A 36 6.52 14.78 9.10
CA GLY A 36 6.96 13.72 8.20
C GLY A 36 8.12 12.91 8.78
N VAL A 37 7.98 11.59 8.81
CA VAL A 37 9.05 10.67 9.25
C VAL A 37 9.49 9.82 8.08
N VAL A 38 10.74 9.99 7.64
CA VAL A 38 11.32 9.31 6.49
C VAL A 38 12.80 9.03 6.72
N ARG A 39 13.39 8.12 5.97
CA ARG A 39 14.85 7.86 6.07
C ARG A 39 15.69 9.03 5.57
N ARG A 40 15.22 9.70 4.53
CA ARG A 40 15.87 10.85 3.91
C ARG A 40 14.82 11.93 3.66
N PRO A 41 14.80 13.01 4.43
CA PRO A 41 13.91 14.13 4.18
C PRO A 41 14.09 14.69 2.77
N PRO A 42 13.00 15.02 2.08
CA PRO A 42 13.07 15.66 0.76
C PRO A 42 13.46 17.12 0.89
N GLU A 43 13.83 17.73 -0.23
CA GLU A 43 13.99 19.19 -0.30
C GLU A 43 12.67 19.90 0.04
N PRO A 44 12.70 21.01 0.79
CA PRO A 44 11.53 21.76 1.21
C PRO A 44 10.92 22.52 0.03
N ALA A 45 10.18 21.82 -0.83
CA ALA A 45 9.53 22.40 -2.01
C ALA A 45 8.12 21.81 -2.19
N GLY A 46 7.20 22.62 -2.71
CA GLY A 46 5.83 22.19 -3.00
C GLY A 46 5.12 21.64 -1.76
N PRO A 47 4.59 20.41 -1.78
CA PRO A 47 3.82 19.86 -0.66
C PRO A 47 4.67 19.57 0.60
N TYR A 48 5.99 19.72 0.52
CA TYR A 48 6.93 19.43 1.60
C TYR A 48 7.32 20.66 2.43
N GLU A 49 7.02 21.89 1.96
CA GLU A 49 7.48 23.14 2.58
C GLU A 49 6.97 23.35 4.00
N SER A 50 5.72 22.96 4.25
CA SER A 50 5.06 23.15 5.56
C SER A 50 5.16 21.94 6.47
N VAL A 51 5.98 20.94 6.15
CA VAL A 51 6.11 19.70 6.90
C VAL A 51 7.35 19.74 7.79
N HIS A 52 7.18 19.40 9.06
CA HIS A 52 8.31 19.20 9.97
C HIS A 52 8.92 17.81 9.77
N TRP A 53 10.15 17.75 9.26
CA TRP A 53 10.78 16.48 8.87
C TRP A 53 11.67 15.88 9.94
N HIS A 54 11.51 14.57 10.18
CA HIS A 54 12.40 13.75 11.00
C HIS A 54 13.03 12.63 10.16
N SER A 55 14.36 12.48 10.28
CA SER A 55 15.10 11.38 9.66
C SER A 55 15.12 10.17 10.61
N LEU A 56 14.42 9.09 10.21
CA LEU A 56 14.36 7.85 10.99
C LEU A 56 14.08 6.65 10.08
N ASP A 57 14.79 5.55 10.33
CA ASP A 57 14.48 4.24 9.74
C ASP A 57 13.62 3.43 10.72
N VAL A 58 12.38 3.15 10.34
CA VAL A 58 11.44 2.39 11.17
C VAL A 58 11.84 0.90 11.35
N ALA A 59 12.83 0.43 10.58
CA ALA A 59 13.41 -0.90 10.74
C ALA A 59 14.48 -0.98 11.85
N GLY A 60 14.86 0.15 12.46
CA GLY A 60 15.84 0.21 13.52
C GLY A 60 15.36 -0.48 14.80
N ALA A 61 16.28 -1.12 15.52
CA ALA A 61 15.95 -1.79 16.78
C ALA A 61 15.46 -0.82 17.88
N ASP A 62 15.85 0.45 17.79
CA ASP A 62 15.48 1.57 18.67
C ASP A 62 14.32 2.42 18.10
N ALA A 63 13.67 1.97 17.03
CA ALA A 63 12.69 2.77 16.31
C ALA A 63 11.52 3.21 17.20
N ALA A 64 10.99 2.34 18.05
CA ALA A 64 9.88 2.66 18.94
C ALA A 64 10.26 3.81 19.91
N ASP A 65 11.42 3.74 20.57
CA ASP A 65 11.88 4.76 21.50
C ASP A 65 12.12 6.11 20.80
N ARG A 66 12.67 6.08 19.59
CA ARG A 66 12.93 7.28 18.79
C ARG A 66 11.65 7.88 18.19
N LEU A 67 10.62 7.08 17.95
CA LEU A 67 9.32 7.55 17.47
C LEU A 67 8.51 8.23 18.57
N ARG A 68 8.63 7.80 19.83
CA ARG A 68 7.85 8.36 20.96
C ARG A 68 7.89 9.90 21.02
N PRO A 69 9.05 10.58 21.10
CA PRO A 69 9.09 12.04 21.15
C PRO A 69 8.54 12.69 19.88
N ILE A 70 8.52 12.00 18.74
CA ILE A 70 7.97 12.51 17.48
C ILE A 70 6.44 12.46 17.47
N VAL A 71 5.85 11.37 17.99
CA VAL A 71 4.39 11.19 18.02
C VAL A 71 3.74 11.80 19.26
N ALA A 72 4.52 12.25 20.23
CA ALA A 72 4.01 12.90 21.44
C ALA A 72 3.15 14.12 21.07
N GLY A 73 1.93 14.16 21.63
CA GLY A 73 0.95 15.21 21.35
C GLY A 73 0.33 15.15 19.95
N ALA A 74 0.53 14.08 19.18
CA ALA A 74 -0.17 13.89 17.90
C ALA A 74 -1.62 13.44 18.14
N ASP A 75 -2.55 14.03 17.38
CA ASP A 75 -3.95 13.59 17.34
C ASP A 75 -4.08 12.28 16.55
N ALA A 76 -3.29 12.16 15.48
CA ALA A 76 -3.28 10.98 14.63
C ALA A 76 -1.89 10.65 14.08
N VAL A 77 -1.68 9.37 13.82
CA VAL A 77 -0.51 8.85 13.09
C VAL A 77 -0.98 8.15 11.82
N VAL A 78 -0.39 8.49 10.68
CA VAL A 78 -0.60 7.80 9.40
C VAL A 78 0.65 7.01 9.05
N HIS A 79 0.57 5.70 9.12
CA HIS A 79 1.71 4.81 8.88
C HIS A 79 1.71 4.29 7.44
N LEU A 80 2.51 4.94 6.57
CA LEU A 80 2.67 4.61 5.16
C LEU A 80 4.03 3.97 4.85
N ALA A 81 4.97 3.98 5.81
CA ALA A 81 6.31 3.44 5.60
C ALA A 81 6.24 1.93 5.35
N TRP A 82 6.64 1.52 4.16
CA TRP A 82 6.69 0.13 3.74
C TRP A 82 7.79 -0.10 2.71
N GLY A 83 8.50 -1.20 2.82
CA GLY A 83 9.44 -1.63 1.81
C GLY A 83 8.71 -2.35 0.68
N PHE A 84 8.67 -1.74 -0.50
CA PHE A 84 8.06 -2.32 -1.69
C PHE A 84 9.07 -2.32 -2.82
N GLN A 85 9.98 -3.29 -2.81
CA GLN A 85 10.94 -3.48 -3.89
C GLN A 85 11.25 -4.96 -4.04
N PRO A 86 11.33 -5.48 -5.29
CA PRO A 86 11.90 -6.80 -5.52
C PRO A 86 13.35 -6.81 -5.02
N THR A 87 13.60 -7.60 -3.99
CA THR A 87 14.94 -7.73 -3.41
C THR A 87 15.14 -9.14 -2.85
N ARG A 88 16.38 -9.54 -2.74
CA ARG A 88 16.77 -10.78 -2.06
C ARG A 88 16.91 -10.58 -0.54
N ASN A 89 16.92 -9.34 -0.06
CA ASN A 89 16.97 -9.00 1.38
C ASN A 89 15.56 -8.87 1.95
N THR A 90 14.85 -9.99 2.03
CA THR A 90 13.48 -10.06 2.58
C THR A 90 13.45 -9.75 4.07
N ASP A 91 14.52 -10.02 4.82
CA ASP A 91 14.58 -9.75 6.25
C ASP A 91 14.50 -8.25 6.57
N TYR A 92 15.18 -7.42 5.75
CA TYR A 92 15.07 -5.98 5.91
C TYR A 92 13.64 -5.49 5.58
N LEU A 93 13.01 -6.02 4.53
CA LEU A 93 11.63 -5.66 4.19
C LEU A 93 10.65 -6.05 5.30
N SER A 94 10.81 -7.22 5.90
CA SER A 94 10.00 -7.65 7.05
C SER A 94 10.20 -6.75 8.28
N ARG A 95 11.44 -6.32 8.55
CA ARG A 95 11.70 -5.35 9.62
C ARG A 95 11.07 -4.00 9.36
N VAL A 96 11.11 -3.49 8.12
CA VAL A 96 10.43 -2.23 7.77
C VAL A 96 8.92 -2.38 7.92
N GLY A 97 8.35 -3.44 7.36
CA GLY A 97 6.91 -3.66 7.30
C GLY A 97 6.34 -4.07 8.66
N VAL A 98 6.69 -5.26 9.12
CA VAL A 98 6.12 -5.82 10.37
C VAL A 98 6.71 -5.13 11.59
N GLY A 99 8.05 -5.02 11.65
CA GLY A 99 8.75 -4.35 12.76
C GLY A 99 8.39 -2.87 12.86
N GLY A 100 8.35 -2.16 11.73
CA GLY A 100 7.96 -0.74 11.68
C GLY A 100 6.52 -0.52 12.13
N THR A 101 5.59 -1.42 11.76
CA THR A 101 4.20 -1.37 12.24
C THR A 101 4.12 -1.56 13.76
N ALA A 102 4.86 -2.52 14.30
CA ALA A 102 4.92 -2.72 15.75
C ALA A 102 5.52 -1.48 16.46
N ALA A 103 6.64 -0.95 15.98
CA ALA A 103 7.32 0.19 16.56
C ALA A 103 6.44 1.45 16.59
N ILE A 104 5.71 1.75 15.52
CA ILE A 104 4.83 2.92 15.48
C ILE A 104 3.59 2.74 16.36
N LEU A 105 3.06 1.52 16.45
CA LEU A 105 1.93 1.19 17.31
C LEU A 105 2.33 1.31 18.78
N ASP A 106 3.50 0.79 19.18
CA ASP A 106 4.04 0.90 20.53
C ASP A 106 4.25 2.37 20.93
N ALA A 107 4.85 3.17 20.04
CA ALA A 107 5.05 4.60 20.27
C ALA A 107 3.70 5.36 20.38
N ALA A 108 2.76 5.10 19.50
CA ALA A 108 1.44 5.71 19.51
C ALA A 108 0.66 5.37 20.79
N HIS A 109 0.73 4.11 21.24
CA HIS A 109 0.14 3.68 22.51
C HIS A 109 0.76 4.37 23.70
N ALA A 110 2.10 4.38 23.77
CA ALA A 110 2.84 4.99 24.89
C ALA A 110 2.56 6.49 25.07
N GLU A 111 2.34 7.20 23.96
CA GLU A 111 2.05 8.64 23.92
C GLU A 111 0.55 8.97 23.84
N SER A 112 -0.32 7.96 24.02
CA SER A 112 -1.78 8.11 24.02
C SER A 112 -2.34 8.79 22.77
N VAL A 113 -1.76 8.49 21.61
CA VAL A 113 -2.28 8.95 20.30
C VAL A 113 -3.70 8.40 20.09
N GLY A 114 -4.63 9.25 19.68
CA GLY A 114 -6.03 8.85 19.55
C GLY A 114 -6.31 7.92 18.37
N HIS A 115 -5.57 8.07 17.26
CA HIS A 115 -5.89 7.37 16.01
C HIS A 115 -4.63 6.97 15.22
N LEU A 116 -4.54 5.70 14.86
CA LEU A 116 -3.51 5.15 13.97
C LEU A 116 -4.16 4.67 12.67
N LEU A 117 -3.75 5.26 11.54
CA LEU A 117 -4.18 4.83 10.23
C LEU A 117 -3.04 4.08 9.54
N HIS A 118 -3.25 2.82 9.26
CA HIS A 118 -2.24 1.92 8.68
C HIS A 118 -2.50 1.65 7.19
N MET A 119 -1.45 1.76 6.38
CA MET A 119 -1.44 1.35 4.99
C MET A 119 -1.27 -0.17 4.88
N SER A 120 -2.38 -0.89 4.83
CA SER A 120 -2.39 -2.30 4.50
C SER A 120 -2.37 -2.52 2.96
N SER A 121 -2.97 -3.55 2.44
CA SER A 121 -2.98 -3.90 1.02
C SER A 121 -3.99 -5.01 0.74
N VAL A 122 -4.45 -5.12 -0.51
CA VAL A 122 -5.09 -6.34 -1.01
C VAL A 122 -4.23 -7.58 -0.80
N GLY A 123 -2.90 -7.41 -0.75
CA GLY A 123 -1.96 -8.49 -0.47
C GLY A 123 -2.07 -9.12 0.92
N THR A 124 -2.81 -8.52 1.87
CA THR A 124 -3.07 -9.14 3.17
C THR A 124 -4.08 -10.30 3.09
N TYR A 125 -4.90 -10.32 2.04
CA TYR A 125 -5.95 -11.32 1.91
C TYR A 125 -5.45 -12.70 1.47
N ALA A 126 -6.14 -13.73 1.92
CA ALA A 126 -6.04 -15.05 1.34
C ALA A 126 -6.43 -15.04 -0.14
N ALA A 127 -5.97 -16.03 -0.89
CA ALA A 127 -6.31 -16.17 -2.29
C ALA A 127 -7.84 -16.15 -2.50
N GLY A 128 -8.27 -15.37 -3.48
CA GLY A 128 -9.66 -15.27 -3.90
C GLY A 128 -9.97 -16.16 -5.09
N ARG A 129 -11.26 -16.28 -5.41
CA ARG A 129 -11.70 -16.88 -6.67
C ARG A 129 -11.61 -15.85 -7.78
N TYR A 130 -11.17 -16.27 -8.95
CA TYR A 130 -11.11 -15.40 -10.12
C TYR A 130 -12.45 -14.67 -10.37
N GLY A 131 -12.36 -13.33 -10.54
CA GLY A 131 -13.52 -12.48 -10.82
C GLY A 131 -14.46 -12.24 -9.64
N CYS A 132 -14.22 -12.85 -8.48
CA CYS A 132 -15.05 -12.65 -7.29
C CYS A 132 -14.50 -11.49 -6.45
N ARG A 133 -15.40 -10.64 -5.96
CA ARG A 133 -15.09 -9.58 -4.99
C ARG A 133 -15.23 -10.10 -3.58
N VAL A 134 -14.38 -9.60 -2.69
CA VAL A 134 -14.43 -9.87 -1.26
C VAL A 134 -14.59 -8.56 -0.50
N ASP A 135 -15.32 -8.60 0.59
CA ASP A 135 -15.40 -7.52 1.55
C ASP A 135 -14.29 -7.63 2.63
N GLU A 136 -14.29 -6.73 3.59
CA GLU A 136 -13.26 -6.64 4.62
C GLU A 136 -13.26 -7.81 5.62
N SER A 137 -14.28 -8.66 5.61
CA SER A 137 -14.38 -9.88 6.45
C SER A 137 -13.62 -11.08 5.86
N TRP A 138 -13.14 -10.99 4.60
CA TRP A 138 -12.38 -12.07 4.00
C TRP A 138 -11.08 -12.33 4.77
N SER A 139 -10.64 -13.60 4.80
CA SER A 139 -9.45 -14.03 5.54
C SER A 139 -8.21 -13.22 5.18
N THR A 140 -7.51 -12.72 6.19
CA THR A 140 -6.24 -11.98 6.08
C THR A 140 -5.01 -12.87 6.29
N SER A 141 -5.12 -14.16 5.97
CA SER A 141 -4.01 -15.12 6.11
C SER A 141 -2.93 -14.98 5.04
N GLY A 142 -3.14 -14.12 4.06
CA GLY A 142 -2.18 -13.86 2.99
C GLY A 142 -2.04 -15.00 1.98
N ILE A 143 -1.07 -14.84 1.07
CA ILE A 143 -0.65 -15.82 0.06
C ILE A 143 0.73 -16.31 0.43
N ALA A 144 0.82 -17.56 0.86
CA ALA A 144 2.02 -18.14 1.51
C ALA A 144 3.29 -18.10 0.64
N SER A 145 3.17 -18.18 -0.69
CA SER A 145 4.30 -18.10 -1.62
C SER A 145 4.88 -16.69 -1.79
N SER A 146 4.15 -15.63 -1.40
CA SER A 146 4.56 -14.25 -1.54
C SER A 146 5.13 -13.69 -0.22
N PRO A 147 6.43 -13.33 -0.15
CA PRO A 147 7.00 -12.65 1.01
C PRO A 147 6.25 -11.36 1.36
N TYR A 148 5.92 -10.54 0.36
CA TYR A 148 5.15 -9.33 0.55
C TYR A 148 3.78 -9.58 1.21
N SER A 149 3.04 -10.58 0.71
CA SER A 149 1.74 -10.95 1.25
C SER A 149 1.85 -11.47 2.68
N ARG A 150 2.86 -12.31 2.99
CA ARG A 150 3.12 -12.77 4.36
C ARG A 150 3.40 -11.61 5.31
N ASP A 151 4.22 -10.63 4.89
CA ASP A 151 4.54 -9.48 5.72
C ASP A 151 3.33 -8.58 5.95
N LYS A 152 2.48 -8.36 4.93
CA LYS A 152 1.22 -7.61 5.07
C LYS A 152 0.26 -8.30 6.03
N SER A 153 0.10 -9.61 5.90
CA SER A 153 -0.71 -10.41 6.83
C SER A 153 -0.15 -10.38 8.26
N ALA A 154 1.18 -10.48 8.42
CA ALA A 154 1.82 -10.42 9.73
C ALA A 154 1.67 -9.04 10.39
N ALA A 155 1.75 -7.95 9.62
CA ALA A 155 1.51 -6.61 10.14
C ALA A 155 0.05 -6.42 10.60
N GLU A 156 -0.92 -6.92 9.85
CA GLU A 156 -2.33 -6.93 10.30
C GLU A 156 -2.52 -7.76 11.58
N ALA A 157 -1.84 -8.90 11.70
CA ALA A 157 -1.90 -9.72 12.92
C ALA A 157 -1.30 -9.00 14.16
N VAL A 158 -0.31 -8.12 13.98
CA VAL A 158 0.18 -7.24 15.06
C VAL A 158 -0.93 -6.30 15.53
N LEU A 159 -1.63 -5.66 14.58
CA LEU A 159 -2.74 -4.75 14.88
C LEU A 159 -3.92 -5.49 15.54
N ASP A 160 -4.27 -6.68 15.05
CA ASP A 160 -5.36 -7.51 15.60
C ASP A 160 -5.08 -7.89 17.06
N ARG A 161 -3.85 -8.28 17.35
CA ARG A 161 -3.43 -8.62 18.72
C ARG A 161 -3.57 -7.42 19.65
N TYR A 162 -3.09 -6.27 19.21
CA TYR A 162 -3.19 -5.03 19.96
C TYR A 162 -4.66 -4.66 20.26
N GLU A 163 -5.54 -4.70 19.25
CA GLU A 163 -6.97 -4.40 19.45
C GLU A 163 -7.65 -5.41 20.40
N HIS A 164 -7.20 -6.68 20.36
CA HIS A 164 -7.69 -7.69 21.28
C HIS A 164 -7.27 -7.42 22.73
N GLU A 165 -6.01 -7.03 22.95
CA GLU A 165 -5.43 -6.78 24.27
C GLU A 165 -5.93 -5.46 24.89
N HIS A 166 -6.24 -4.45 24.07
CA HIS A 166 -6.61 -3.10 24.51
C HIS A 166 -8.04 -2.71 24.14
N ARG A 167 -8.96 -3.64 24.17
CA ARG A 167 -10.36 -3.40 23.80
C ARG A 167 -10.97 -2.23 24.59
N GLY A 168 -11.41 -1.21 23.84
CA GLY A 168 -12.13 -0.04 24.39
C GLY A 168 -11.24 1.01 25.07
N THR A 169 -9.92 0.81 25.17
CA THR A 169 -8.98 1.74 25.83
C THR A 169 -7.74 2.05 25.01
N GLY A 170 -7.53 1.38 23.89
CA GLY A 170 -6.35 1.57 23.05
C GLY A 170 -6.52 2.63 21.98
N VAL A 171 -5.48 2.78 21.16
CA VAL A 171 -5.47 3.59 19.95
C VAL A 171 -6.52 3.07 18.97
N ALA A 172 -7.37 3.94 18.43
CA ALA A 172 -8.29 3.55 17.36
C ALA A 172 -7.49 3.24 16.10
N ILE A 173 -7.77 2.12 15.43
CA ILE A 173 -7.00 1.66 14.28
C ILE A 173 -7.86 1.66 13.02
N THR A 174 -7.34 2.30 11.97
CA THR A 174 -7.88 2.22 10.60
C THR A 174 -6.90 1.46 9.72
N ARG A 175 -7.38 0.54 8.90
CA ARG A 175 -6.59 -0.20 7.92
C ARG A 175 -7.10 0.08 6.52
N MET A 176 -6.30 0.74 5.69
CA MET A 176 -6.61 0.90 4.27
C MET A 176 -6.06 -0.30 3.51
N ARG A 177 -6.93 -1.03 2.82
CA ARG A 177 -6.59 -2.20 2.00
C ARG A 177 -6.77 -1.89 0.51
N PRO A 178 -5.86 -1.08 -0.07
CA PRO A 178 -5.93 -0.75 -1.49
C PRO A 178 -5.58 -1.95 -2.37
N GLY A 179 -6.13 -1.96 -3.58
CA GLY A 179 -5.58 -2.72 -4.71
C GLY A 179 -4.17 -2.23 -5.05
N PHE A 180 -3.66 -2.62 -6.22
CA PHE A 180 -2.35 -2.13 -6.68
C PHE A 180 -2.42 -0.63 -6.93
N ILE A 181 -1.54 0.13 -6.25
CA ILE A 181 -1.55 1.59 -6.30
C ILE A 181 -0.79 2.06 -7.53
N VAL A 182 -1.45 2.85 -8.37
CA VAL A 182 -0.87 3.48 -9.56
C VAL A 182 -0.84 5.00 -9.42
N GLN A 183 0.04 5.67 -10.18
CA GLN A 183 0.05 7.13 -10.29
C GLN A 183 0.50 7.56 -11.68
N ARG A 184 0.10 8.78 -12.11
CA ARG A 184 0.55 9.37 -13.37
C ARG A 184 2.09 9.55 -13.36
N GLY A 185 2.75 9.14 -14.44
CA GLY A 185 4.20 9.22 -14.59
C GLY A 185 5.00 8.05 -14.02
N ALA A 186 4.41 7.21 -13.14
CA ALA A 186 5.06 6.00 -12.63
C ALA A 186 4.55 4.71 -13.30
N ALA A 187 3.58 4.79 -14.23
CA ALA A 187 3.01 3.63 -14.90
C ALA A 187 4.09 2.73 -15.54
N SER A 188 5.08 3.31 -16.21
CA SER A 188 6.22 2.59 -16.78
C SER A 188 7.15 1.97 -15.72
N GLY A 189 7.29 2.60 -14.56
CA GLY A 189 8.10 2.09 -13.45
C GLY A 189 7.40 0.97 -12.68
N GLN A 190 6.09 1.06 -12.52
CA GLN A 190 5.28 0.08 -11.79
C GLN A 190 4.99 -1.16 -12.63
N MET A 191 4.84 -1.04 -13.94
CA MET A 191 4.76 -2.19 -14.85
C MET A 191 6.01 -3.08 -14.77
N ARG A 192 7.16 -2.56 -14.37
CA ARG A 192 8.37 -3.37 -14.12
C ARG A 192 8.16 -4.42 -13.02
N TYR A 193 7.22 -4.21 -12.10
CA TYR A 193 6.93 -5.19 -11.05
C TYR A 193 6.10 -6.38 -11.55
N PHE A 194 5.43 -6.22 -12.68
CA PHE A 194 4.64 -7.30 -13.32
C PHE A 194 5.36 -7.97 -14.49
N LEU A 195 6.49 -7.41 -14.93
CA LEU A 195 7.24 -7.87 -16.09
C LEU A 195 8.64 -8.35 -15.67
N PRO A 196 9.21 -9.36 -16.35
CA PRO A 196 10.55 -9.83 -16.05
C PRO A 196 11.57 -8.68 -16.12
N GLY A 197 12.26 -8.41 -15.00
CA GLY A 197 13.13 -7.23 -14.83
C GLY A 197 14.40 -7.22 -15.71
N TYR A 198 14.66 -8.30 -16.45
CA TYR A 198 15.77 -8.39 -17.41
C TYR A 198 15.40 -7.90 -18.81
N ILE A 199 14.11 -7.65 -19.07
CA ILE A 199 13.68 -7.11 -20.36
C ILE A 199 13.61 -5.59 -20.22
N PRO A 200 14.41 -4.80 -20.98
CA PRO A 200 14.29 -3.35 -20.98
C PRO A 200 12.89 -2.93 -21.36
N MET A 201 12.36 -1.89 -20.70
CA MET A 201 11.00 -1.38 -20.98
C MET A 201 10.83 -0.99 -22.45
N SER A 202 11.90 -0.46 -23.07
CA SER A 202 11.95 -0.17 -24.50
C SER A 202 11.74 -1.41 -25.39
N VAL A 203 12.11 -2.59 -24.95
CA VAL A 203 11.85 -3.84 -25.68
C VAL A 203 10.40 -4.27 -25.48
N ILE A 204 9.88 -4.15 -24.26
CA ILE A 204 8.50 -4.54 -23.94
C ILE A 204 7.49 -3.69 -24.71
N THR A 205 7.72 -2.38 -24.81
CA THR A 205 6.87 -1.46 -25.56
C THR A 205 6.93 -1.67 -27.10
N HIS A 206 7.86 -2.48 -27.58
CA HIS A 206 7.97 -2.84 -29.00
C HIS A 206 7.61 -4.30 -29.28
N LEU A 207 7.20 -5.07 -28.25
CA LEU A 207 6.74 -6.44 -28.46
C LEU A 207 5.34 -6.43 -29.10
N PRO A 208 5.14 -7.03 -30.26
CA PRO A 208 3.83 -7.08 -30.91
C PRO A 208 2.86 -8.03 -30.18
N VAL A 209 3.38 -8.89 -29.31
CA VAL A 209 2.63 -9.94 -28.62
C VAL A 209 3.07 -10.00 -27.15
N LEU A 210 2.08 -10.01 -26.24
CA LEU A 210 2.29 -10.13 -24.81
C LEU A 210 1.71 -11.46 -24.30
N PRO A 211 2.55 -12.39 -23.80
CA PRO A 211 2.07 -13.65 -23.24
C PRO A 211 1.52 -13.43 -21.82
N LEU A 212 0.20 -13.37 -21.70
CA LEU A 212 -0.51 -13.18 -20.43
C LEU A 212 -1.63 -14.20 -20.25
N ASP A 213 -1.89 -14.61 -19.02
CA ASP A 213 -3.04 -15.46 -18.73
C ASP A 213 -4.35 -14.67 -18.97
N ARG A 214 -5.33 -15.30 -19.62
CA ARG A 214 -6.66 -14.71 -19.81
C ARG A 214 -7.39 -14.41 -18.51
N ARG A 215 -6.95 -15.01 -17.41
CA ARG A 215 -7.46 -14.78 -16.05
C ARG A 215 -6.81 -13.58 -15.35
N LEU A 216 -5.93 -12.84 -15.99
CA LEU A 216 -5.37 -11.64 -15.39
C LEU A 216 -6.50 -10.63 -15.15
N CYS A 217 -6.76 -10.35 -13.90
CA CYS A 217 -7.78 -9.40 -13.46
C CYS A 217 -7.35 -8.86 -12.09
N ILE A 218 -6.85 -7.64 -12.06
CA ILE A 218 -6.25 -7.06 -10.87
C ILE A 218 -6.99 -5.80 -10.40
N PRO A 219 -7.23 -5.65 -9.09
CA PRO A 219 -7.76 -4.42 -8.54
C PRO A 219 -6.65 -3.36 -8.53
N ILE A 220 -6.92 -2.19 -9.10
CA ILE A 220 -6.02 -1.05 -9.03
C ILE A 220 -6.71 0.15 -8.39
N VAL A 221 -5.93 1.11 -7.90
CA VAL A 221 -6.43 2.39 -7.39
C VAL A 221 -5.36 3.47 -7.56
N HIS A 222 -5.77 4.70 -7.84
CA HIS A 222 -4.83 5.82 -7.95
C HIS A 222 -4.34 6.29 -6.57
N ALA A 223 -3.09 6.72 -6.48
CA ALA A 223 -2.49 7.20 -5.22
C ALA A 223 -3.27 8.38 -4.59
N ASP A 224 -3.82 9.27 -5.42
CA ASP A 224 -4.63 10.40 -4.95
C ASP A 224 -5.96 9.93 -4.35
N ASP A 225 -6.56 8.87 -4.88
CA ASP A 225 -7.80 8.30 -4.32
C ASP A 225 -7.54 7.58 -2.99
N VAL A 226 -6.39 6.91 -2.85
CA VAL A 226 -5.97 6.36 -1.56
C VAL A 226 -5.73 7.46 -0.54
N ALA A 227 -5.07 8.54 -0.93
CA ALA A 227 -4.85 9.71 -0.09
C ALA A 227 -6.17 10.38 0.35
N ASP A 228 -7.16 10.48 -0.54
CA ASP A 228 -8.48 10.99 -0.20
C ASP A 228 -9.21 10.09 0.81
N ALA A 229 -9.05 8.76 0.72
CA ALA A 229 -9.59 7.83 1.71
C ALA A 229 -8.98 8.04 3.11
N PHE A 230 -7.65 8.21 3.20
CA PHE A 230 -6.98 8.54 4.45
C PHE A 230 -7.47 9.87 5.04
N ALA A 231 -7.55 10.93 4.23
CA ALA A 231 -8.06 12.23 4.69
C ALA A 231 -9.49 12.12 5.23
N ARG A 232 -10.37 11.41 4.52
CA ARG A 232 -11.75 11.19 4.96
C ARG A 232 -11.85 10.37 6.24
N ALA A 233 -10.98 9.38 6.42
CA ALA A 233 -10.95 8.60 7.65
C ALA A 233 -10.45 9.43 8.84
N LEU A 234 -9.46 10.30 8.63
CA LEU A 234 -9.03 11.29 9.62
C LEU A 234 -10.18 12.23 10.04
N ASP A 235 -10.84 12.83 9.06
CA ASP A 235 -11.95 13.78 9.31
C ASP A 235 -13.12 13.14 10.07
N ARG A 236 -13.33 11.84 9.92
CA ARG A 236 -14.44 11.09 10.54
C ARG A 236 -14.06 10.33 11.79
N GLY A 237 -12.77 10.22 12.10
CA GLY A 237 -12.30 9.30 13.15
C GLY A 237 -12.71 7.85 12.87
N ALA A 238 -12.78 7.46 11.59
CA ALA A 238 -13.29 6.15 11.20
C ALA A 238 -12.28 5.05 11.53
N ALA A 239 -12.72 3.97 12.18
CA ALA A 239 -11.90 2.82 12.55
C ALA A 239 -12.28 1.55 11.78
N GLY A 240 -11.38 0.58 11.77
CA GLY A 240 -11.55 -0.71 11.09
C GLY A 240 -10.95 -0.74 9.69
N ALA A 241 -11.26 -1.78 8.92
CA ALA A 241 -10.68 -1.99 7.59
C ALA A 241 -11.55 -1.39 6.48
N PHE A 242 -10.91 -0.88 5.41
CA PHE A 242 -11.56 -0.32 4.24
C PHE A 242 -10.86 -0.77 2.96
N ASN A 243 -11.60 -1.46 2.10
CA ASN A 243 -11.14 -1.82 0.75
C ASN A 243 -11.18 -0.61 -0.19
N LEU A 244 -10.14 -0.45 -0.99
CA LEU A 244 -10.03 0.66 -1.94
C LEU A 244 -9.61 0.15 -3.32
N ALA A 245 -10.50 0.25 -4.31
CA ALA A 245 -10.21 -0.09 -5.69
C ALA A 245 -11.02 0.77 -6.66
N ALA A 246 -10.45 1.05 -7.82
CA ALA A 246 -11.16 1.64 -8.95
C ALA A 246 -11.93 0.57 -9.72
N GLU A 247 -12.93 0.99 -10.48
CA GLU A 247 -13.71 0.14 -11.37
C GLU A 247 -13.60 0.63 -12.82
N PRO A 248 -13.62 -0.27 -13.78
CA PRO A 248 -13.53 -1.72 -13.68
C PRO A 248 -12.12 -2.19 -13.27
N PRO A 249 -11.92 -3.45 -12.81
CA PRO A 249 -10.58 -3.97 -12.57
C PRO A 249 -9.80 -4.10 -13.88
N VAL A 250 -8.48 -4.01 -13.83
CA VAL A 250 -7.61 -4.11 -15.01
C VAL A 250 -7.52 -5.54 -15.49
N SER A 251 -7.89 -5.77 -16.74
CA SER A 251 -7.80 -7.06 -17.43
C SER A 251 -6.46 -7.23 -18.18
N ARG A 252 -6.24 -8.43 -18.67
CA ARG A 252 -5.14 -8.74 -19.58
C ARG A 252 -5.14 -7.86 -20.83
N ASP A 253 -6.32 -7.63 -21.37
CA ASP A 253 -6.46 -6.89 -22.62
C ASP A 253 -6.18 -5.40 -22.41
N ASP A 254 -6.60 -4.83 -21.26
CA ASP A 254 -6.24 -3.45 -20.89
C ASP A 254 -4.71 -3.28 -20.77
N VAL A 255 -4.00 -4.26 -20.21
CA VAL A 255 -2.53 -4.23 -20.13
C VAL A 255 -1.91 -4.29 -21.53
N ALA A 256 -2.42 -5.15 -22.40
CA ALA A 256 -1.91 -5.29 -23.76
C ALA A 256 -2.18 -4.02 -24.60
N ASP A 257 -3.36 -3.45 -24.52
CA ASP A 257 -3.74 -2.21 -25.21
C ASP A 257 -2.87 -1.03 -24.76
N ALA A 258 -2.64 -0.90 -23.45
CA ALA A 258 -1.75 0.14 -22.90
C ALA A 258 -0.30 0.04 -23.39
N LEU A 259 0.14 -1.16 -23.80
CA LEU A 259 1.47 -1.42 -24.36
C LEU A 259 1.51 -1.46 -25.88
N GLY A 260 0.37 -1.28 -26.57
CA GLY A 260 0.26 -1.39 -28.02
C GLY A 260 0.52 -2.81 -28.55
N ALA A 261 0.27 -3.84 -27.73
CA ALA A 261 0.55 -5.24 -28.01
C ALA A 261 -0.74 -6.06 -28.12
N ARG A 262 -0.65 -7.27 -28.71
CA ARG A 262 -1.73 -8.24 -28.66
C ARG A 262 -1.51 -9.24 -27.53
N ALA A 263 -2.52 -9.44 -26.69
CA ALA A 263 -2.47 -10.45 -25.64
C ALA A 263 -2.62 -11.86 -26.24
N VAL A 264 -1.66 -12.72 -25.95
CA VAL A 264 -1.72 -14.15 -26.27
C VAL A 264 -1.81 -14.93 -24.96
N HIS A 265 -2.68 -15.94 -24.93
CA HIS A 265 -2.88 -16.71 -23.72
C HIS A 265 -1.67 -17.59 -23.39
N LEU A 266 -1.07 -17.33 -22.25
CA LEU A 266 -0.08 -18.21 -21.60
C LEU A 266 -0.60 -18.50 -20.18
N PRO A 267 -0.83 -19.78 -19.82
CA PRO A 267 -1.29 -20.12 -18.46
C PRO A 267 -0.37 -19.59 -17.38
N SER A 268 -0.92 -19.04 -16.31
CA SER A 268 -0.17 -18.47 -15.18
C SER A 268 0.80 -19.47 -14.54
N ALA A 269 0.49 -20.77 -14.53
CA ALA A 269 1.37 -21.82 -14.07
C ALA A 269 2.66 -21.94 -14.90
N VAL A 270 2.58 -21.74 -16.21
CA VAL A 270 3.78 -21.73 -17.09
C VAL A 270 4.58 -20.47 -16.87
N LEU A 271 3.91 -19.32 -16.80
CA LEU A 271 4.53 -18.04 -16.52
C LEU A 271 5.29 -18.07 -15.16
N GLY A 272 4.64 -18.59 -14.11
CA GLY A 272 5.24 -18.74 -12.80
C GLY A 272 6.48 -19.62 -12.79
N ARG A 273 6.50 -20.71 -13.58
CA ARG A 273 7.70 -21.55 -13.73
C ARG A 273 8.85 -20.83 -14.43
N LEU A 274 8.55 -20.06 -15.47
CA LEU A 274 9.56 -19.25 -16.18
C LEU A 274 10.15 -18.17 -15.27
N VAL A 275 9.31 -17.50 -14.48
CA VAL A 275 9.74 -16.52 -13.48
C VAL A 275 10.63 -17.18 -12.44
N ASP A 276 10.24 -18.35 -11.87
CA ASP A 276 11.03 -19.07 -10.89
C ASP A 276 12.40 -19.52 -11.45
N LEU A 277 12.43 -20.05 -12.67
CA LEU A 277 13.66 -20.47 -13.33
C LEU A 277 14.62 -19.29 -13.55
N SER A 278 14.11 -18.17 -14.06
CA SER A 278 14.90 -16.95 -14.28
C SER A 278 15.41 -16.33 -12.98
N TRP A 279 14.62 -16.40 -11.91
CA TRP A 279 15.04 -15.94 -10.59
C TRP A 279 16.15 -16.82 -10.00
N ARG A 280 16.02 -18.16 -10.11
CA ARG A 280 17.05 -19.12 -9.69
C ARG A 280 18.36 -18.94 -10.47
N ALA A 281 18.25 -18.65 -11.76
CA ALA A 281 19.38 -18.33 -12.62
C ALA A 281 19.97 -16.92 -12.36
N ARG A 282 19.42 -16.15 -11.41
CA ARG A 282 19.81 -14.76 -11.07
C ARG A 282 19.71 -13.76 -12.23
N LEU A 283 18.86 -14.05 -13.21
CA LEU A 283 18.66 -13.18 -14.37
C LEU A 283 17.76 -11.98 -14.04
N GLN A 284 16.95 -12.05 -12.97
CA GLN A 284 16.04 -10.98 -12.58
C GLN A 284 15.69 -11.06 -11.07
N PRO A 285 15.24 -9.94 -10.42
CA PRO A 285 15.01 -9.88 -8.98
C PRO A 285 13.59 -10.32 -8.53
N ILE A 286 12.68 -10.60 -9.46
CA ILE A 286 11.26 -10.92 -9.17
C ILE A 286 11.14 -12.42 -8.93
N ASP A 287 10.69 -12.84 -7.76
CA ASP A 287 10.39 -14.21 -7.44
C ASP A 287 8.98 -14.65 -7.88
N ARG A 288 8.69 -15.93 -7.78
CA ARG A 288 7.39 -16.50 -8.11
C ARG A 288 6.27 -15.92 -7.25
N GLY A 289 6.56 -15.51 -6.02
CA GLY A 289 5.57 -14.96 -5.09
C GLY A 289 4.87 -13.71 -5.62
N TRP A 290 5.53 -12.91 -6.46
CA TRP A 290 4.91 -11.76 -7.12
C TRP A 290 3.89 -12.17 -8.17
N SER A 291 4.22 -13.16 -9.01
CA SER A 291 3.26 -13.67 -9.99
C SER A 291 2.09 -14.39 -9.31
N ASP A 292 2.36 -15.21 -8.30
CA ASP A 292 1.32 -15.88 -7.54
C ASP A 292 0.37 -14.87 -6.87
N MET A 293 0.90 -13.77 -6.33
CA MET A 293 0.09 -12.69 -5.76
C MET A 293 -0.78 -12.02 -6.84
N ALA A 294 -0.22 -11.64 -7.98
CA ALA A 294 -0.95 -10.97 -9.06
C ALA A 294 -2.14 -11.80 -9.59
N PHE A 295 -2.00 -13.14 -9.60
CA PHE A 295 -3.06 -14.04 -10.07
C PHE A 295 -3.98 -14.58 -8.97
N SER A 296 -3.66 -14.35 -7.69
CA SER A 296 -4.38 -14.94 -6.55
C SER A 296 -5.10 -13.93 -5.68
N VAL A 297 -4.71 -12.63 -5.70
CA VAL A 297 -5.41 -11.62 -4.92
C VAL A 297 -6.86 -11.49 -5.37
N PRO A 298 -7.83 -11.37 -4.44
CA PRO A 298 -9.23 -11.17 -4.80
C PRO A 298 -9.47 -9.78 -5.36
N LEU A 299 -10.56 -9.62 -6.10
CA LEU A 299 -11.13 -8.30 -6.35
C LEU A 299 -11.77 -7.76 -5.08
N LEU A 300 -11.89 -6.45 -4.98
CA LEU A 300 -12.32 -5.77 -3.76
C LEU A 300 -13.75 -5.24 -3.89
N ASP A 301 -14.59 -5.52 -2.88
CA ASP A 301 -15.82 -4.79 -2.64
C ASP A 301 -15.48 -3.56 -1.77
N CYS A 302 -15.73 -2.37 -2.29
CA CYS A 302 -15.47 -1.11 -1.61
C CYS A 302 -16.76 -0.49 -1.01
N GLY A 303 -17.80 -1.28 -0.77
CA GLY A 303 -19.09 -0.84 -0.24
C GLY A 303 -18.94 -0.09 1.07
N ARG A 304 -18.11 -0.59 1.98
CA ARG A 304 -17.86 0.03 3.28
C ARG A 304 -17.19 1.42 3.15
N ALA A 305 -16.19 1.55 2.30
CA ALA A 305 -15.54 2.84 2.06
C ALA A 305 -16.53 3.87 1.47
N ARG A 306 -17.45 3.44 0.60
CA ARG A 306 -18.49 4.31 0.04
C ARG A 306 -19.47 4.79 1.10
N THR A 307 -19.94 3.90 1.97
CA THR A 307 -20.98 4.22 2.96
C THR A 307 -20.42 4.96 4.18
N GLU A 308 -19.32 4.50 4.75
CA GLU A 308 -18.78 5.07 5.98
C GLU A 308 -17.85 6.27 5.74
N LEU A 309 -17.02 6.24 4.69
CA LEU A 309 -16.12 7.36 4.36
C LEU A 309 -16.74 8.33 3.33
N GLY A 310 -17.82 7.97 2.64
CA GLY A 310 -18.31 8.70 1.47
C GLY A 310 -17.28 8.73 0.35
N TRP A 311 -16.40 7.72 0.31
CA TRP A 311 -15.29 7.63 -0.64
C TRP A 311 -15.74 7.03 -1.97
N GLN A 312 -15.26 7.62 -3.05
CA GLN A 312 -15.38 7.07 -4.40
C GLN A 312 -14.10 7.37 -5.17
N PRO A 313 -13.58 6.41 -5.97
CA PRO A 313 -12.43 6.67 -6.81
C PRO A 313 -12.78 7.71 -7.87
N ARG A 314 -11.88 8.67 -8.08
CA ARG A 314 -12.01 9.72 -9.11
C ARG A 314 -11.32 9.30 -10.41
N TRP A 315 -10.35 8.39 -10.31
CA TRP A 315 -9.61 7.86 -11.43
C TRP A 315 -10.16 6.49 -11.80
N SER A 316 -10.53 6.31 -13.08
CA SER A 316 -10.87 4.99 -13.60
C SER A 316 -9.62 4.14 -13.77
N ALA A 317 -9.80 2.84 -13.84
CA ALA A 317 -8.72 1.90 -14.15
C ALA A 317 -8.40 1.86 -15.66
N ALA A 318 -9.27 2.44 -16.51
CA ALA A 318 -9.13 2.53 -17.96
C ALA A 318 -8.43 3.82 -18.40
#